data_927660b22d7699a1415e9468376f98f0
#
_entry.id   927660b22d7699a1415e9468376f98f0
#
_cell.length_a   1.000
_cell.length_b   1.000
_cell.length_c   1.000
_cell.angle_alpha   90.00
_cell.angle_beta   90.00
_cell.angle_gamma   90.00
#
_symmetry.space_group_name_H-M   'P 1'
#
loop_
_entity.id
_entity.type
_entity.pdbx_description
1 polymer ?
#
loop_
_entity_poly.entity_id
_entity_poly.type
_entity_poly.pdbx_seq_one_letter_code
_entity_poly.pdbx_strand_id
1 'polypeptide(L)'
;MEFIQKKTNDSAVERFLSKAAESGISLVWDRYEGQLPECGFCESGLSCRDCLQGPCVSHPFRDSNKLGVCGKDKDILASQTLLRLVIKGTVASLDQLSDFTKGVESNKIKLKNKAKTDQLLKESRNLLQNGGVAITKEFPKSMVQRWEESGIIPEGIAGDIFKASQKLEGGIAGFEENLLWAFKVSLLAGMAQKLQGSLKKAVFGNTSPAKMEVNLGILKKETPNLLLYGSLSPVLKQMIAEAAEKKKVHVAGVCTDPHLPPYHFSPVTNYVSQEIPLMSGAVDLIVAGDQFVNPSLSHLAKYYQTPIISVGVLNGERDLNKLAKDIVEQAKKSFDFRRKIPRDIPEVTESAVMGFSCEDLDLKKVVKDLSKGKIKGIAILSGSNNVKFTQDRELVTIAQEFLKNDILCISEGEASISLAKYGFLNPSKNDMELGKGLSDLLRSLGKALPSILDLGSSENGGVTDFLLNLAKADKKEPRDYPLLACFAEANRSTEVAEALWMVAMGISTYFWPSLPVSGSPKTMEALSHLCQEQFGSKLHVLTDKKMEPRIKADLMIKDLTGERGPRLSGHPWK
;
A
#
# COMPACT_ATOMS: atom_id res chain seq x y z
N MET A 1 4.37 1.37 35.19
CA MET A 1 3.02 1.37 34.57
C MET A 1 3.24 1.45 33.07
N GLU A 2 3.08 0.35 32.38
CA GLU A 2 3.01 0.37 30.91
C GLU A 2 1.73 1.10 30.55
N PHE A 3 1.85 2.18 29.78
CA PHE A 3 0.69 2.88 29.24
C PHE A 3 -0.03 1.90 28.31
N ILE A 4 -1.24 1.50 28.67
CA ILE A 4 -2.12 0.76 27.77
C ILE A 4 -2.47 1.72 26.62
N GLN A 5 -1.79 1.57 25.50
CA GLN A 5 -2.08 2.34 24.31
C GLN A 5 -3.47 1.93 23.79
N LYS A 6 -4.32 2.91 23.49
CA LYS A 6 -5.60 2.64 22.85
C LYS A 6 -5.37 1.88 21.54
N LYS A 7 -5.99 0.71 21.35
CA LYS A 7 -5.74 -0.18 20.19
C LYS A 7 -6.31 0.39 18.89
N THR A 8 -7.45 1.05 18.94
CA THR A 8 -8.17 1.55 17.77
C THR A 8 -8.99 2.81 18.05
N ASN A 9 -9.19 3.65 17.05
CA ASN A 9 -10.18 4.73 17.07
C ASN A 9 -11.49 4.34 16.35
N ASP A 10 -11.52 3.18 15.69
CA ASP A 10 -12.72 2.67 15.02
C ASP A 10 -13.66 2.03 16.05
N SER A 11 -14.81 2.64 16.29
CA SER A 11 -15.80 2.18 17.26
C SER A 11 -16.38 0.80 16.93
N ALA A 12 -16.45 0.45 15.65
CA ALA A 12 -16.91 -0.86 15.23
C ALA A 12 -15.89 -1.95 15.60
N VAL A 13 -14.59 -1.66 15.47
CA VAL A 13 -13.50 -2.55 15.88
C VAL A 13 -13.40 -2.62 17.40
N GLU A 14 -13.48 -1.48 18.11
CA GLU A 14 -13.38 -1.39 19.58
C GLU A 14 -14.38 -2.31 20.29
N ARG A 15 -15.61 -2.36 19.80
CA ARG A 15 -16.65 -3.28 20.31
C ARG A 15 -16.20 -4.74 20.30
N PHE A 16 -15.52 -5.18 19.25
CA PHE A 16 -15.08 -6.57 19.12
C PHE A 16 -13.81 -6.89 19.89
N LEU A 17 -13.00 -5.90 20.27
CA LEU A 17 -11.84 -6.12 21.15
C LEU A 17 -12.29 -6.63 22.52
N SER A 18 -13.32 -6.04 23.12
CA SER A 18 -13.89 -6.52 24.39
C SER A 18 -14.45 -7.92 24.26
N LYS A 19 -15.22 -8.18 23.19
CA LYS A 19 -15.79 -9.49 22.91
C LYS A 19 -14.71 -10.59 22.70
N ALA A 20 -13.59 -10.23 22.06
CA ALA A 20 -12.46 -11.15 21.87
C ALA A 20 -11.85 -11.53 23.22
N ALA A 21 -11.61 -10.55 24.10
CA ALA A 21 -11.06 -10.78 25.42
C ALA A 21 -11.98 -11.67 26.27
N GLU A 22 -13.29 -11.42 26.28
CA GLU A 22 -14.28 -12.26 26.98
C GLU A 22 -14.33 -13.69 26.46
N SER A 23 -14.10 -13.88 25.16
CA SER A 23 -14.12 -15.21 24.50
C SER A 23 -12.76 -15.90 24.50
N GLY A 24 -11.71 -15.31 25.07
CA GLY A 24 -10.34 -15.85 25.04
C GLY A 24 -9.73 -15.91 23.64
N ILE A 25 -10.20 -15.08 22.71
CA ILE A 25 -9.70 -15.01 21.33
C ILE A 25 -8.54 -14.03 21.27
N SER A 26 -7.37 -14.53 20.86
CA SER A 26 -6.18 -13.71 20.63
C SER A 26 -6.23 -13.05 19.25
N LEU A 27 -6.25 -11.72 19.22
CA LEU A 27 -6.17 -10.90 18.01
C LEU A 27 -4.74 -10.42 17.75
N VAL A 28 -4.55 -9.72 16.64
CA VAL A 28 -3.23 -9.20 16.22
C VAL A 28 -2.57 -8.33 17.29
N TRP A 29 -3.33 -7.53 18.01
CA TRP A 29 -2.81 -6.66 19.09
C TRP A 29 -2.29 -7.48 20.28
N ASP A 30 -3.00 -8.55 20.68
CA ASP A 30 -2.59 -9.39 21.80
C ASP A 30 -1.31 -10.19 21.44
N ARG A 31 -1.21 -10.62 20.19
CA ARG A 31 0.00 -11.27 19.68
C ARG A 31 1.18 -10.30 19.60
N TYR A 32 0.94 -9.04 19.24
CA TYR A 32 1.98 -8.00 19.28
C TYR A 32 2.45 -7.74 20.71
N GLU A 33 1.53 -7.57 21.66
CA GLU A 33 1.86 -7.38 23.07
C GLU A 33 2.71 -8.57 23.59
N GLY A 34 2.41 -9.79 23.16
CA GLY A 34 3.19 -10.99 23.49
C GLY A 34 4.60 -11.04 22.87
N GLN A 35 4.91 -10.17 21.89
CA GLN A 35 6.26 -10.05 21.32
C GLN A 35 7.11 -8.96 21.99
N LEU A 36 6.54 -8.21 22.93
CA LEU A 36 7.29 -7.18 23.64
C LEU A 36 8.21 -7.77 24.71
N PRO A 37 9.43 -7.21 24.94
CA PRO A 37 10.03 -6.14 24.16
C PRO A 37 10.51 -6.58 22.76
N GLU A 38 10.36 -5.72 21.76
CA GLU A 38 10.81 -6.00 20.39
C GLU A 38 12.33 -6.20 20.33
N CYS A 39 12.78 -7.04 19.43
CA CYS A 39 14.21 -7.28 19.21
C CYS A 39 14.85 -6.08 18.47
N GLY A 40 15.55 -5.22 19.19
CA GLY A 40 16.21 -4.04 18.62
C GLY A 40 17.22 -4.35 17.51
N PHE A 41 17.87 -5.52 17.53
CA PHE A 41 18.75 -5.92 16.43
C PHE A 41 17.97 -6.21 15.14
N CYS A 42 16.80 -6.83 15.25
CA CYS A 42 15.94 -7.09 14.09
C CYS A 42 15.32 -5.80 13.55
N GLU A 43 14.81 -4.95 14.44
CA GLU A 43 14.19 -3.68 14.08
C GLU A 43 15.19 -2.72 13.39
N SER A 44 16.43 -2.70 13.86
CA SER A 44 17.49 -1.83 13.32
C SER A 44 18.23 -2.39 12.10
N GLY A 45 17.92 -3.63 11.67
CA GLY A 45 18.57 -4.28 10.52
C GLY A 45 19.93 -4.92 10.82
N LEU A 46 20.26 -5.11 12.09
CA LEU A 46 21.57 -5.63 12.53
C LEU A 46 21.59 -7.14 12.81
N SER A 47 20.56 -7.86 12.41
CA SER A 47 20.47 -9.32 12.48
C SER A 47 20.54 -9.93 11.08
N CYS A 48 21.22 -11.09 10.97
CA CYS A 48 21.36 -11.82 9.73
C CYS A 48 21.04 -13.32 9.92
N ARG A 49 20.28 -13.87 8.97
CA ARG A 49 19.94 -15.30 8.89
C ARG A 49 20.09 -15.83 7.46
N ASP A 50 20.97 -15.24 6.66
CA ASP A 50 21.11 -15.57 5.23
C ASP A 50 21.79 -16.92 4.99
N CYS A 51 22.51 -17.47 5.97
CA CYS A 51 23.22 -18.75 5.84
C CYS A 51 23.12 -19.58 7.11
N LEU A 52 23.53 -20.85 7.01
CA LEU A 52 23.51 -21.81 8.12
C LEU A 52 24.64 -21.62 9.14
N GLN A 53 25.62 -20.73 8.89
CA GLN A 53 26.63 -20.36 9.87
C GLN A 53 26.11 -19.37 10.93
N GLY A 54 24.97 -18.71 10.64
CA GLY A 54 24.29 -17.83 11.57
C GLY A 54 23.40 -18.59 12.58
N PRO A 55 22.53 -17.85 13.32
CA PRO A 55 22.26 -16.42 13.17
C PRO A 55 23.40 -15.50 13.64
N CYS A 56 23.58 -14.36 12.97
CA CYS A 56 24.54 -13.34 13.34
C CYS A 56 23.84 -12.05 13.79
N VAL A 57 24.48 -11.31 14.68
CA VAL A 57 24.07 -9.96 15.08
C VAL A 57 25.29 -9.04 15.17
N SER A 58 25.13 -7.77 14.83
CA SER A 58 26.11 -6.72 15.06
C SER A 58 25.63 -5.76 16.14
N HIS A 59 26.49 -4.88 16.63
CA HIS A 59 26.13 -3.88 17.63
C HIS A 59 26.18 -2.47 17.04
N PRO A 60 25.14 -1.63 17.24
CA PRO A 60 25.13 -0.27 16.71
C PRO A 60 26.10 0.67 17.44
N PHE A 61 26.33 0.45 18.77
CA PHE A 61 26.96 1.40 19.68
C PHE A 61 28.32 0.98 20.23
N ARG A 62 28.77 -0.23 20.00
CA ARG A 62 30.08 -0.68 20.46
C ARG A 62 31.10 -0.50 19.35
N ASP A 63 32.25 0.08 19.70
CA ASP A 63 33.44 0.16 18.81
C ASP A 63 33.99 -1.21 18.41
N SER A 64 33.47 -2.29 19.01
CA SER A 64 33.77 -3.62 18.56
C SER A 64 33.18 -3.81 17.17
N ASN A 65 34.06 -3.98 16.20
CA ASN A 65 33.74 -4.50 14.86
C ASN A 65 33.20 -5.93 14.98
N LYS A 66 32.05 -6.10 15.62
CA LYS A 66 31.40 -7.42 15.67
C LYS A 66 30.88 -7.73 14.27
N LEU A 67 31.68 -8.47 13.53
CA LEU A 67 31.34 -8.96 12.20
C LEU A 67 30.45 -10.20 12.31
N GLY A 68 29.65 -10.42 11.30
CA GLY A 68 29.04 -11.72 11.07
C GLY A 68 30.13 -12.78 10.83
N VAL A 69 29.78 -14.06 10.92
CA VAL A 69 30.74 -15.16 10.70
C VAL A 69 31.44 -15.06 9.34
N CYS A 70 30.73 -14.57 8.31
CA CYS A 70 31.26 -14.37 6.97
C CYS A 70 31.99 -13.02 6.76
N GLY A 71 32.15 -12.20 7.81
CA GLY A 71 32.81 -10.90 7.74
C GLY A 71 31.91 -9.71 7.43
N LYS A 72 30.59 -9.87 7.29
CA LYS A 72 29.65 -8.75 7.11
C LYS A 72 29.67 -7.84 8.34
N ASP A 73 29.89 -6.56 8.14
CA ASP A 73 29.76 -5.52 9.15
C ASP A 73 28.30 -5.02 9.28
N LYS A 74 28.08 -4.06 10.15
CA LYS A 74 26.75 -3.48 10.39
C LYS A 74 26.19 -2.74 9.16
N ASP A 75 27.05 -2.14 8.35
CA ASP A 75 26.66 -1.35 7.19
C ASP A 75 26.14 -2.27 6.07
N ILE A 76 26.84 -3.37 5.84
CA ILE A 76 26.41 -4.42 4.90
C ILE A 76 25.13 -5.09 5.41
N LEU A 77 25.02 -5.40 6.71
CA LEU A 77 23.82 -6.04 7.28
C LEU A 77 22.58 -5.17 7.10
N ALA A 78 22.67 -3.89 7.44
CA ALA A 78 21.58 -2.94 7.32
C ALA A 78 21.13 -2.75 5.85
N SER A 79 22.08 -2.53 4.94
CA SER A 79 21.79 -2.35 3.50
C SER A 79 21.19 -3.61 2.86
N GLN A 80 21.68 -4.79 3.20
CA GLN A 80 21.11 -6.06 2.73
C GLN A 80 19.72 -6.33 3.29
N THR A 81 19.43 -5.90 4.53
CA THR A 81 18.09 -6.03 5.09
C THR A 81 17.09 -5.14 4.34
N LEU A 82 17.47 -3.92 3.98
CA LEU A 82 16.66 -3.07 3.10
C LEU A 82 16.46 -3.74 1.73
N LEU A 83 17.53 -4.17 1.08
CA LEU A 83 17.47 -4.82 -0.23
C LEU A 83 16.53 -6.04 -0.22
N ARG A 84 16.59 -6.86 0.84
CA ARG A 84 15.70 -8.03 1.02
C ARG A 84 14.23 -7.64 1.08
N LEU A 85 13.90 -6.58 1.82
CA LEU A 85 12.53 -6.09 1.89
C LEU A 85 12.05 -5.56 0.55
N VAL A 86 12.90 -4.81 -0.17
CA VAL A 86 12.54 -4.29 -1.49
C VAL A 86 12.36 -5.42 -2.50
N ILE A 87 13.24 -6.42 -2.52
CA ILE A 87 13.06 -7.62 -3.36
C ILE A 87 11.71 -8.28 -3.06
N LYS A 88 11.40 -8.51 -1.79
CA LYS A 88 10.13 -9.15 -1.38
C LYS A 88 8.92 -8.34 -1.83
N GLY A 89 8.95 -7.01 -1.66
CA GLY A 89 7.87 -6.12 -2.10
C GLY A 89 7.71 -6.09 -3.62
N THR A 90 8.81 -6.06 -4.35
CA THR A 90 8.81 -6.07 -5.81
C THR A 90 8.30 -7.39 -6.38
N VAL A 91 8.73 -8.52 -5.81
CA VAL A 91 8.21 -9.84 -6.20
C VAL A 91 6.71 -9.92 -6.02
N ALA A 92 6.16 -9.33 -4.96
CA ALA A 92 4.72 -9.25 -4.77
C ALA A 92 4.01 -8.50 -5.92
N SER A 93 4.53 -7.36 -6.35
CA SER A 93 3.97 -6.61 -7.49
C SER A 93 4.11 -7.35 -8.83
N LEU A 94 5.22 -8.05 -9.04
CA LEU A 94 5.44 -8.86 -10.24
C LEU A 94 4.53 -10.08 -10.30
N ASP A 95 4.28 -10.72 -9.16
CA ASP A 95 3.38 -11.86 -9.04
C ASP A 95 1.93 -11.45 -9.38
N GLN A 96 1.46 -10.33 -8.86
CA GLN A 96 0.15 -9.77 -9.18
C GLN A 96 0.00 -9.49 -10.69
N LEU A 97 1.01 -8.87 -11.31
CA LEU A 97 1.02 -8.64 -12.77
C LEU A 97 1.02 -9.96 -13.55
N SER A 98 1.78 -10.95 -13.09
CA SER A 98 1.84 -12.29 -13.69
C SER A 98 0.46 -12.98 -13.65
N ASP A 99 -0.18 -13.00 -12.49
CA ASP A 99 -1.49 -13.61 -12.30
C ASP A 99 -2.57 -12.93 -13.12
N PHE A 100 -2.53 -11.60 -13.20
CA PHE A 100 -3.46 -10.87 -14.05
C PHE A 100 -3.23 -11.16 -15.53
N THR A 101 -1.97 -11.14 -15.99
CA THR A 101 -1.59 -11.44 -17.37
C THR A 101 -2.07 -12.85 -17.77
N LYS A 102 -1.74 -13.87 -16.97
CA LYS A 102 -2.21 -15.27 -17.19
C LYS A 102 -3.73 -15.37 -17.16
N GLY A 103 -4.38 -14.67 -16.23
CA GLY A 103 -5.84 -14.66 -16.13
C GLY A 103 -6.51 -14.14 -17.39
N VAL A 104 -5.98 -13.07 -17.99
CA VAL A 104 -6.49 -12.51 -19.26
C VAL A 104 -6.24 -13.44 -20.44
N GLU A 105 -5.07 -14.07 -20.53
CA GLU A 105 -4.68 -14.95 -21.63
C GLU A 105 -5.44 -16.29 -21.63
N SER A 106 -5.65 -16.87 -20.45
CA SER A 106 -6.21 -18.22 -20.30
C SER A 106 -7.75 -18.25 -20.25
N ASN A 107 -8.40 -17.10 -20.12
CA ASN A 107 -9.86 -17.07 -19.94
C ASN A 107 -10.56 -16.22 -20.99
N LYS A 108 -11.79 -16.64 -21.36
CA LYS A 108 -12.63 -15.86 -22.27
C LYS A 108 -13.31 -14.72 -21.52
N ILE A 109 -12.73 -13.52 -21.61
CA ILE A 109 -13.28 -12.29 -21.04
C ILE A 109 -13.59 -11.28 -22.15
N LYS A 110 -14.57 -10.42 -21.90
CA LYS A 110 -14.91 -9.32 -22.81
C LYS A 110 -13.94 -8.17 -22.60
N LEU A 111 -13.04 -7.95 -23.55
CA LEU A 111 -12.06 -6.87 -23.49
C LEU A 111 -12.69 -5.54 -23.93
N LYS A 112 -12.44 -4.48 -23.18
CA LYS A 112 -12.88 -3.12 -23.53
C LYS A 112 -12.10 -2.56 -24.73
N ASN A 113 -10.79 -2.81 -24.77
CA ASN A 113 -9.91 -2.40 -25.88
C ASN A 113 -8.92 -3.54 -26.21
N LYS A 114 -9.28 -4.34 -27.20
CA LYS A 114 -8.49 -5.53 -27.59
C LYS A 114 -7.06 -5.16 -28.03
N ALA A 115 -6.91 -4.20 -28.95
CA ALA A 115 -5.59 -3.86 -29.51
C ALA A 115 -4.62 -3.34 -28.40
N LYS A 116 -5.13 -2.50 -27.49
CA LYS A 116 -4.32 -2.03 -26.36
C LYS A 116 -4.02 -3.14 -25.36
N THR A 117 -4.97 -4.05 -25.13
CA THR A 117 -4.75 -5.24 -24.27
C THR A 117 -3.64 -6.12 -24.84
N ASP A 118 -3.70 -6.47 -26.13
CA ASP A 118 -2.69 -7.31 -26.78
C ASP A 118 -1.28 -6.69 -26.70
N GLN A 119 -1.18 -5.37 -26.88
CA GLN A 119 0.08 -4.62 -26.69
C GLN A 119 0.59 -4.76 -25.24
N LEU A 120 -0.26 -4.48 -24.26
CA LEU A 120 0.11 -4.48 -22.84
C LEU A 120 0.44 -5.87 -22.31
N LEU A 121 -0.23 -6.93 -22.81
CA LEU A 121 0.12 -8.32 -22.52
C LEU A 121 1.53 -8.65 -23.04
N LYS A 122 1.90 -8.15 -24.22
CA LYS A 122 3.27 -8.32 -24.74
C LYS A 122 4.30 -7.60 -23.86
N GLU A 123 4.00 -6.36 -23.44
CA GLU A 123 4.87 -5.58 -22.54
C GLU A 123 4.99 -6.26 -21.17
N SER A 124 3.89 -6.78 -20.62
CA SER A 124 3.88 -7.54 -19.35
C SER A 124 4.76 -8.78 -19.44
N ARG A 125 4.62 -9.57 -20.52
CA ARG A 125 5.48 -10.76 -20.74
C ARG A 125 6.96 -10.39 -20.85
N ASN A 126 7.26 -9.31 -21.55
CA ASN A 126 8.64 -8.83 -21.66
C ASN A 126 9.22 -8.47 -20.28
N LEU A 127 8.48 -7.73 -19.45
CA LEU A 127 8.90 -7.40 -18.10
C LEU A 127 9.09 -8.63 -17.21
N LEU A 128 8.15 -9.59 -17.31
CA LEU A 128 8.15 -10.81 -16.51
C LEU A 128 9.19 -11.85 -16.96
N GLN A 129 9.67 -11.77 -18.19
CA GLN A 129 10.62 -12.75 -18.75
C GLN A 129 12.05 -12.22 -18.78
N ASN A 130 12.41 -11.31 -19.66
CA ASN A 130 13.78 -10.82 -19.81
C ASN A 130 13.92 -9.58 -20.70
N GLY A 131 12.82 -8.96 -21.09
CA GLY A 131 12.86 -7.87 -22.05
C GLY A 131 13.10 -6.52 -21.38
N GLY A 132 13.97 -5.73 -21.96
CA GLY A 132 14.18 -4.34 -21.55
C GLY A 132 12.86 -3.55 -21.44
N VAL A 133 12.84 -2.57 -20.59
CA VAL A 133 11.62 -1.90 -20.12
C VAL A 133 11.20 -0.81 -21.11
N ALA A 134 10.30 -1.14 -22.04
CA ALA A 134 9.74 -0.16 -22.99
C ALA A 134 8.92 0.94 -22.30
N ILE A 135 8.45 0.68 -21.09
CA ILE A 135 7.62 1.60 -20.31
C ILE A 135 8.33 2.89 -19.90
N THR A 136 9.67 2.93 -19.91
CA THR A 136 10.45 4.15 -19.64
C THR A 136 10.08 5.31 -20.57
N LYS A 137 9.56 5.03 -21.76
CA LYS A 137 9.10 6.05 -22.73
C LYS A 137 7.92 6.91 -22.23
N GLU A 138 7.22 6.45 -21.20
CA GLU A 138 6.11 7.20 -20.61
C GLU A 138 6.56 8.24 -19.57
N PHE A 139 7.82 8.15 -19.13
CA PHE A 139 8.41 9.05 -18.13
C PHE A 139 9.13 10.26 -18.77
N PRO A 140 9.28 11.37 -18.04
CA PRO A 140 10.08 12.51 -18.48
C PRO A 140 11.52 12.08 -18.83
N LYS A 141 12.03 12.56 -19.97
CA LYS A 141 13.36 12.16 -20.46
C LYS A 141 14.48 12.42 -19.47
N SER A 142 14.45 13.56 -18.80
CA SER A 142 15.44 13.93 -17.78
C SER A 142 15.38 13.01 -16.55
N MET A 143 14.21 12.50 -16.19
CA MET A 143 14.07 11.50 -15.13
C MET A 143 14.70 10.16 -15.55
N VAL A 144 14.40 9.69 -16.76
CA VAL A 144 14.99 8.45 -17.30
C VAL A 144 16.50 8.58 -17.41
N GLN A 145 17.01 9.72 -17.88
CA GLN A 145 18.45 9.98 -17.95
C GLN A 145 19.14 9.87 -16.58
N ARG A 146 18.53 10.41 -15.51
CA ARG A 146 19.07 10.23 -14.15
C ARG A 146 19.12 8.78 -13.71
N TRP A 147 18.11 8.00 -14.05
CA TRP A 147 18.09 6.56 -13.75
C TRP A 147 19.17 5.80 -14.53
N GLU A 148 19.42 6.20 -15.79
CA GLU A 148 20.50 5.65 -16.63
C GLU A 148 21.87 5.99 -16.04
N GLU A 149 22.11 7.26 -15.71
CA GLU A 149 23.36 7.75 -15.10
C GLU A 149 23.64 7.08 -13.74
N SER A 150 22.60 6.77 -12.98
CA SER A 150 22.70 6.04 -11.70
C SER A 150 22.79 4.52 -11.88
N GLY A 151 22.67 3.99 -13.10
CA GLY A 151 22.72 2.55 -13.38
C GLY A 151 21.55 1.73 -12.83
N ILE A 152 20.39 2.38 -12.57
CA ILE A 152 19.23 1.74 -11.93
C ILE A 152 18.08 1.43 -12.90
N ILE A 153 18.26 1.61 -14.20
CA ILE A 153 17.26 1.19 -15.18
C ILE A 153 17.01 -0.31 -15.07
N PRO A 154 15.75 -0.74 -14.85
CA PRO A 154 15.44 -2.15 -14.75
C PRO A 154 15.63 -2.91 -16.06
N GLU A 155 16.04 -4.17 -15.94
CA GLU A 155 16.25 -5.11 -17.05
C GLU A 155 15.16 -6.20 -17.08
N GLY A 156 14.40 -6.38 -15.98
CA GLY A 156 13.39 -7.42 -15.80
C GLY A 156 13.79 -8.45 -14.74
N ILE A 157 12.98 -9.49 -14.58
CA ILE A 157 13.14 -10.43 -13.45
C ILE A 157 14.54 -11.06 -13.43
N ALA A 158 15.02 -11.59 -14.56
CA ALA A 158 16.32 -12.26 -14.59
C ALA A 158 17.50 -11.29 -14.38
N GLY A 159 17.40 -10.09 -14.96
CA GLY A 159 18.43 -9.05 -14.80
C GLY A 159 18.49 -8.43 -13.43
N ASP A 160 17.36 -8.31 -12.76
CA ASP A 160 17.28 -7.53 -11.52
C ASP A 160 17.00 -8.41 -10.29
N ILE A 161 15.93 -9.20 -10.28
CA ILE A 161 15.53 -9.96 -9.09
C ILE A 161 16.53 -11.08 -8.79
N PHE A 162 16.93 -11.85 -9.79
CA PHE A 162 17.87 -12.95 -9.58
C PHE A 162 19.25 -12.40 -9.14
N LYS A 163 19.74 -11.36 -9.80
CA LYS A 163 21.03 -10.74 -9.41
C LYS A 163 20.97 -10.08 -8.04
N ALA A 164 19.90 -9.35 -7.72
CA ALA A 164 19.73 -8.76 -6.40
C ALA A 164 19.64 -9.83 -5.30
N SER A 165 18.95 -10.94 -5.56
CA SER A 165 18.90 -12.08 -4.64
C SER A 165 20.26 -12.72 -4.43
N GLN A 166 21.09 -12.86 -5.48
CA GLN A 166 22.45 -13.40 -5.36
C GLN A 166 23.35 -12.52 -4.48
N LYS A 167 23.13 -11.21 -4.46
CA LYS A 167 23.89 -10.31 -3.56
C LYS A 167 23.62 -10.57 -2.06
N LEU A 168 22.51 -11.19 -1.72
CA LEU A 168 22.19 -11.60 -0.34
C LEU A 168 22.96 -12.86 0.08
N GLU A 169 23.30 -13.76 -0.86
CA GLU A 169 24.06 -14.98 -0.59
C GLU A 169 25.52 -14.71 -0.19
N GLY A 170 26.09 -13.60 -0.67
CA GLY A 170 27.46 -13.25 -0.36
C GLY A 170 28.08 -12.36 -1.44
N GLY A 171 29.38 -12.17 -1.35
CA GLY A 171 30.15 -11.31 -2.26
C GLY A 171 30.85 -10.20 -1.52
N ILE A 172 31.68 -9.47 -2.23
CA ILE A 172 32.49 -8.35 -1.72
C ILE A 172 31.87 -6.98 -2.02
N ALA A 173 30.59 -6.96 -2.44
CA ALA A 173 29.87 -5.73 -2.71
C ALA A 173 29.72 -4.87 -1.44
N GLY A 174 29.99 -3.58 -1.55
CA GLY A 174 29.80 -2.62 -0.47
C GLY A 174 28.31 -2.34 -0.17
N PHE A 175 28.07 -1.67 0.93
CA PHE A 175 26.69 -1.30 1.33
C PHE A 175 26.06 -0.30 0.35
N GLU A 176 26.84 0.57 -0.29
CA GLU A 176 26.38 1.52 -1.31
C GLU A 176 25.80 0.79 -2.54
N GLU A 177 26.45 -0.29 -2.96
CA GLU A 177 25.97 -1.10 -4.09
C GLU A 177 24.62 -1.75 -3.75
N ASN A 178 24.44 -2.23 -2.51
CA ASN A 178 23.16 -2.78 -2.07
C ASN A 178 22.04 -1.72 -2.10
N LEU A 179 22.35 -0.46 -1.75
CA LEU A 179 21.39 0.65 -1.83
C LEU A 179 20.99 0.94 -3.28
N LEU A 180 21.94 0.99 -4.22
CA LEU A 180 21.64 1.15 -5.65
C LEU A 180 20.76 0.02 -6.18
N TRP A 181 21.05 -1.22 -5.79
CA TRP A 181 20.21 -2.36 -6.15
C TRP A 181 18.80 -2.27 -5.55
N ALA A 182 18.64 -1.75 -4.33
CA ALA A 182 17.34 -1.51 -3.75
C ALA A 182 16.51 -0.52 -4.60
N PHE A 183 17.13 0.56 -5.09
CA PHE A 183 16.46 1.49 -6.03
C PHE A 183 16.15 0.84 -7.37
N LYS A 184 17.09 0.12 -7.98
CA LYS A 184 16.85 -0.58 -9.26
C LYS A 184 15.65 -1.53 -9.17
N VAL A 185 15.59 -2.31 -8.11
CA VAL A 185 14.49 -3.26 -7.86
C VAL A 185 13.18 -2.52 -7.55
N SER A 186 13.22 -1.39 -6.83
CA SER A 186 12.01 -0.59 -6.57
C SER A 186 11.43 0.03 -7.85
N LEU A 187 12.27 0.46 -8.79
CA LEU A 187 11.82 0.92 -10.10
C LEU A 187 11.05 -0.19 -10.84
N LEU A 188 11.53 -1.42 -10.76
CA LEU A 188 10.84 -2.57 -11.37
C LEU A 188 9.45 -2.77 -10.75
N ALA A 189 9.30 -2.58 -9.42
CA ALA A 189 8.00 -2.64 -8.76
C ALA A 189 7.02 -1.55 -9.26
N GLY A 190 7.45 -0.30 -9.29
CA GLY A 190 6.62 0.81 -9.76
C GLY A 190 6.21 0.67 -11.23
N MET A 191 7.11 0.16 -12.07
CA MET A 191 6.80 -0.14 -13.47
C MET A 191 5.81 -1.30 -13.62
N ALA A 192 5.91 -2.34 -12.80
CA ALA A 192 4.96 -3.45 -12.79
C ALA A 192 3.56 -2.97 -12.39
N GLN A 193 3.44 -2.16 -11.33
CA GLN A 193 2.17 -1.59 -10.88
C GLN A 193 1.54 -0.69 -11.95
N LYS A 194 2.33 0.19 -12.57
CA LYS A 194 1.84 1.04 -13.67
C LYS A 194 1.34 0.22 -14.86
N LEU A 195 2.06 -0.83 -15.21
CA LEU A 195 1.67 -1.73 -16.32
C LEU A 195 0.39 -2.50 -15.98
N GLN A 196 0.27 -2.96 -14.73
CA GLN A 196 -0.96 -3.61 -14.23
C GLN A 196 -2.17 -2.69 -14.32
N GLY A 197 -2.04 -1.43 -13.88
CA GLY A 197 -3.12 -0.45 -13.99
C GLY A 197 -3.51 -0.14 -15.44
N SER A 198 -2.52 0.00 -16.32
CA SER A 198 -2.76 0.19 -17.76
C SER A 198 -3.48 -1.00 -18.38
N LEU A 199 -3.07 -2.23 -18.05
CA LEU A 199 -3.72 -3.45 -18.48
C LEU A 199 -5.15 -3.55 -17.95
N LYS A 200 -5.38 -3.21 -16.67
CA LYS A 200 -6.71 -3.18 -16.06
C LYS A 200 -7.65 -2.22 -16.79
N LYS A 201 -7.17 -1.01 -17.11
CA LYS A 201 -7.94 -0.03 -17.91
C LYS A 201 -8.27 -0.55 -19.32
N ALA A 202 -7.33 -1.23 -19.98
CA ALA A 202 -7.54 -1.78 -21.31
C ALA A 202 -8.53 -2.96 -21.32
N VAL A 203 -8.52 -3.77 -20.27
CA VAL A 203 -9.37 -4.96 -20.13
C VAL A 203 -10.78 -4.57 -19.68
N PHE A 204 -10.93 -3.81 -18.59
CA PHE A 204 -12.21 -3.54 -17.93
C PHE A 204 -12.76 -2.14 -18.20
N GLY A 205 -11.93 -1.21 -18.65
CA GLY A 205 -12.26 0.21 -18.82
C GLY A 205 -11.70 1.07 -17.68
N ASN A 206 -11.85 2.38 -17.83
CA ASN A 206 -11.42 3.34 -16.81
C ASN A 206 -12.25 3.18 -15.54
N THR A 207 -11.59 3.33 -14.39
CA THR A 207 -12.33 3.55 -13.14
C THR A 207 -13.00 4.91 -13.21
N SER A 208 -14.17 5.02 -12.62
CA SER A 208 -14.88 6.28 -12.40
C SER A 208 -15.27 6.38 -10.94
N PRO A 209 -15.35 7.61 -10.40
CA PRO A 209 -15.76 7.77 -9.02
C PRO A 209 -17.08 7.10 -8.73
N ALA A 210 -17.09 6.20 -7.76
CA ALA A 210 -18.26 5.43 -7.37
C ALA A 210 -18.60 5.68 -5.90
N LYS A 211 -19.89 5.88 -5.63
CA LYS A 211 -20.40 5.94 -4.26
C LYS A 211 -20.50 4.52 -3.69
N MET A 212 -19.93 4.33 -2.50
CA MET A 212 -20.02 3.07 -1.76
C MET A 212 -20.12 3.33 -0.26
N GLU A 213 -20.65 2.37 0.46
CA GLU A 213 -20.60 2.35 1.93
C GLU A 213 -19.38 1.54 2.37
N VAL A 214 -18.73 1.95 3.45
CA VAL A 214 -17.54 1.30 4.01
C VAL A 214 -17.75 0.98 5.49
N ASN A 215 -16.88 0.15 6.06
CA ASN A 215 -16.84 -0.33 7.43
C ASN A 215 -17.76 -1.55 7.69
N LEU A 216 -17.66 -2.13 8.87
CA LEU A 216 -18.27 -3.42 9.27
C LEU A 216 -19.81 -3.50 9.09
N GLY A 217 -20.50 -2.37 9.20
CA GLY A 217 -21.95 -2.31 9.03
C GLY A 217 -22.48 -2.63 7.64
N ILE A 218 -21.60 -2.73 6.63
CA ILE A 218 -22.00 -3.11 5.26
C ILE A 218 -22.37 -4.60 5.14
N LEU A 219 -21.96 -5.44 6.08
CA LEU A 219 -22.32 -6.85 6.11
C LEU A 219 -23.84 -7.05 6.20
N LYS A 220 -24.36 -8.15 5.66
CA LYS A 220 -25.79 -8.41 5.57
C LYS A 220 -26.22 -9.55 6.49
N LYS A 221 -27.36 -9.37 7.17
CA LYS A 221 -27.92 -10.42 8.05
C LYS A 221 -28.59 -11.52 7.24
N GLU A 222 -29.38 -11.14 6.23
CA GLU A 222 -30.29 -12.02 5.51
C GLU A 222 -29.73 -12.48 4.13
N THR A 223 -28.49 -12.15 3.84
CA THR A 223 -27.85 -12.47 2.56
C THR A 223 -26.47 -13.08 2.83
N PRO A 224 -26.04 -14.10 2.06
CA PRO A 224 -24.69 -14.63 2.18
C PRO A 224 -23.65 -13.53 1.99
N ASN A 225 -22.67 -13.43 2.88
CA ASN A 225 -21.52 -12.53 2.75
C ASN A 225 -20.29 -13.32 2.31
N LEU A 226 -19.82 -13.04 1.12
CA LEU A 226 -18.56 -13.51 0.53
C LEU A 226 -17.52 -12.40 0.66
N LEU A 227 -16.45 -12.63 1.40
CA LEU A 227 -15.39 -11.65 1.54
C LEU A 227 -14.15 -12.02 0.73
N LEU A 228 -13.65 -11.05 -0.02
CA LEU A 228 -12.41 -11.13 -0.79
C LEU A 228 -11.28 -10.56 0.06
N TYR A 229 -10.28 -11.35 0.39
CA TYR A 229 -9.15 -10.96 1.21
C TYR A 229 -7.84 -10.90 0.43
N GLY A 230 -7.14 -9.78 0.56
CA GLY A 230 -5.81 -9.60 -0.02
C GLY A 230 -5.81 -9.44 -1.54
N SER A 231 -4.66 -9.67 -2.13
CA SER A 231 -4.48 -9.53 -3.58
C SER A 231 -5.05 -10.74 -4.32
N LEU A 232 -5.98 -10.47 -5.22
CA LEU A 232 -6.69 -11.46 -6.04
C LEU A 232 -6.66 -11.01 -7.51
N SER A 233 -6.49 -11.97 -8.42
CA SER A 233 -6.57 -11.70 -9.86
C SER A 233 -7.83 -10.93 -10.22
N PRO A 234 -7.72 -9.77 -10.91
CA PRO A 234 -8.87 -8.99 -11.35
C PRO A 234 -9.88 -9.80 -12.18
N VAL A 235 -9.38 -10.79 -12.98
CA VAL A 235 -10.25 -11.68 -13.79
C VAL A 235 -11.11 -12.56 -12.90
N LEU A 236 -10.53 -13.16 -11.85
CA LEU A 236 -11.29 -13.97 -10.89
C LEU A 236 -12.30 -13.12 -10.12
N LYS A 237 -11.91 -11.93 -9.68
CA LYS A 237 -12.81 -10.99 -8.97
C LYS A 237 -14.02 -10.63 -9.83
N GLN A 238 -13.82 -10.34 -11.12
CA GLN A 238 -14.93 -10.08 -12.05
C GLN A 238 -15.88 -11.27 -12.15
N MET A 239 -15.33 -12.47 -12.37
CA MET A 239 -16.15 -13.67 -12.50
C MET A 239 -16.94 -14.01 -11.23
N ILE A 240 -16.34 -13.79 -10.05
CA ILE A 240 -17.03 -13.91 -8.77
C ILE A 240 -18.16 -12.90 -8.68
N ALA A 241 -17.93 -11.63 -9.03
CA ALA A 241 -18.94 -10.59 -8.98
C ALA A 241 -20.14 -10.91 -9.90
N GLU A 242 -19.86 -11.33 -11.14
CA GLU A 242 -20.90 -11.74 -12.10
C GLU A 242 -21.73 -12.94 -11.62
N ALA A 243 -21.09 -13.92 -11.00
CA ALA A 243 -21.76 -15.10 -10.46
C ALA A 243 -22.58 -14.75 -9.19
N ALA A 244 -22.03 -13.89 -8.33
CA ALA A 244 -22.63 -13.45 -7.08
C ALA A 244 -23.90 -12.60 -7.32
N GLU A 245 -23.87 -11.69 -8.29
CA GLU A 245 -25.02 -10.87 -8.68
C GLU A 245 -26.21 -11.76 -9.07
N LYS A 246 -26.00 -12.76 -9.92
CA LYS A 246 -27.03 -13.72 -10.37
C LYS A 246 -27.62 -14.55 -9.22
N LYS A 247 -26.86 -14.76 -8.15
CA LYS A 247 -27.22 -15.61 -7.02
C LYS A 247 -27.58 -14.83 -5.76
N LYS A 248 -27.59 -13.48 -5.83
CA LYS A 248 -27.88 -12.57 -4.70
C LYS A 248 -26.92 -12.83 -3.50
N VAL A 249 -25.64 -12.97 -3.76
CA VAL A 249 -24.58 -13.07 -2.75
C VAL A 249 -23.95 -11.70 -2.61
N HIS A 250 -23.83 -11.19 -1.39
CA HIS A 250 -23.15 -9.93 -1.11
C HIS A 250 -21.63 -10.17 -1.13
N VAL A 251 -20.91 -9.41 -1.95
CA VAL A 251 -19.45 -9.48 -2.07
C VAL A 251 -18.85 -8.19 -1.57
N ALA A 252 -17.88 -8.28 -0.65
CA ALA A 252 -17.16 -7.13 -0.10
C ALA A 252 -15.67 -7.45 0.03
N GLY A 253 -14.84 -6.45 0.30
CA GLY A 253 -13.38 -6.56 0.29
C GLY A 253 -12.73 -6.29 1.64
N VAL A 254 -11.58 -6.95 1.87
CA VAL A 254 -10.63 -6.64 2.95
C VAL A 254 -9.22 -6.69 2.36
N CYS A 255 -8.48 -5.59 2.43
CA CYS A 255 -7.13 -5.47 1.85
C CYS A 255 -7.07 -5.85 0.36
N THR A 256 -8.11 -5.61 -0.39
CA THR A 256 -8.20 -5.87 -1.83
C THR A 256 -8.61 -4.61 -2.57
N ASP A 257 -8.20 -4.50 -3.84
CA ASP A 257 -8.60 -3.38 -4.69
C ASP A 257 -10.14 -3.29 -4.79
N PRO A 258 -10.76 -2.17 -4.34
CA PRO A 258 -12.21 -2.02 -4.34
C PRO A 258 -12.80 -1.72 -5.72
N HIS A 259 -11.97 -1.37 -6.72
CA HIS A 259 -12.43 -0.88 -8.02
C HIS A 259 -12.14 -1.85 -9.16
N LEU A 260 -13.19 -2.42 -9.72
CA LEU A 260 -13.10 -3.30 -10.90
C LEU A 260 -14.30 -3.06 -11.82
N PRO A 261 -14.25 -2.07 -12.72
CA PRO A 261 -15.39 -1.73 -13.55
C PRO A 261 -15.99 -2.95 -14.30
N PRO A 262 -17.33 -3.11 -14.31
CA PRO A 262 -18.34 -2.24 -13.70
C PRO A 262 -18.60 -2.50 -12.21
N TYR A 263 -17.86 -3.40 -11.58
CA TYR A 263 -18.06 -3.84 -10.19
C TYR A 263 -17.24 -3.02 -9.20
N HIS A 264 -17.76 -2.94 -7.96
CA HIS A 264 -17.10 -2.35 -6.82
C HIS A 264 -17.23 -3.28 -5.62
N PHE A 265 -16.18 -3.37 -4.81
CA PHE A 265 -16.12 -4.20 -3.60
C PHE A 265 -15.95 -3.31 -2.38
N SER A 266 -17.05 -3.00 -1.72
CA SER A 266 -17.04 -2.14 -0.53
C SER A 266 -16.05 -2.64 0.53
N PRO A 267 -15.13 -1.81 1.03
CA PRO A 267 -14.19 -2.21 2.07
C PRO A 267 -14.89 -2.41 3.42
N VAL A 268 -14.71 -3.59 4.00
CA VAL A 268 -15.27 -3.94 5.32
C VAL A 268 -14.43 -3.39 6.45
N THR A 269 -13.12 -3.46 6.31
CA THR A 269 -12.12 -2.98 7.27
C THR A 269 -10.74 -2.95 6.61
N ASN A 270 -9.71 -2.52 7.37
CA ASN A 270 -8.33 -2.45 6.90
C ASN A 270 -7.43 -3.56 7.50
N TYR A 271 -6.13 -3.52 7.19
CA TYR A 271 -5.19 -4.60 7.43
C TYR A 271 -5.09 -5.05 8.90
N VAL A 272 -4.94 -4.11 9.84
CA VAL A 272 -4.73 -4.47 11.26
C VAL A 272 -5.95 -5.12 11.88
N SER A 273 -7.13 -4.82 11.37
CA SER A 273 -8.42 -5.32 11.89
C SER A 273 -9.06 -6.40 11.02
N GLN A 274 -8.29 -7.02 10.10
CA GLN A 274 -8.84 -8.01 9.16
C GLN A 274 -9.43 -9.28 9.82
N GLU A 275 -9.18 -9.52 11.09
CA GLU A 275 -9.77 -10.62 11.87
C GLU A 275 -11.19 -10.29 12.36
N ILE A 276 -11.51 -9.01 12.51
CA ILE A 276 -12.75 -8.53 13.13
C ILE A 276 -14.01 -8.91 12.35
N PRO A 277 -14.05 -8.90 11.00
CA PRO A 277 -15.26 -9.31 10.27
C PRO A 277 -15.75 -10.73 10.64
N LEU A 278 -14.83 -11.66 10.90
CA LEU A 278 -15.19 -13.03 11.33
C LEU A 278 -15.93 -13.04 12.66
N MET A 279 -15.56 -12.16 13.59
CA MET A 279 -16.16 -12.05 14.91
C MET A 279 -17.63 -11.58 14.89
N SER A 280 -18.06 -10.96 13.80
CA SER A 280 -19.46 -10.62 13.58
C SER A 280 -20.36 -11.85 13.41
N GLY A 281 -19.79 -13.02 13.12
CA GLY A 281 -20.52 -14.23 12.75
C GLY A 281 -21.22 -14.16 11.39
N ALA A 282 -21.10 -13.05 10.69
CA ALA A 282 -21.83 -12.80 9.43
C ALA A 282 -21.06 -13.19 8.17
N VAL A 283 -19.77 -13.55 8.27
CA VAL A 283 -18.95 -13.93 7.10
C VAL A 283 -19.19 -15.40 6.75
N ASP A 284 -19.73 -15.67 5.58
CA ASP A 284 -20.14 -17.01 5.16
C ASP A 284 -19.06 -17.74 4.35
N LEU A 285 -18.22 -17.01 3.63
CA LEU A 285 -17.06 -17.54 2.91
C LEU A 285 -15.98 -16.47 2.79
N ILE A 286 -14.73 -16.88 2.90
CA ILE A 286 -13.56 -16.06 2.56
C ILE A 286 -12.90 -16.65 1.32
N VAL A 287 -12.59 -15.80 0.34
CA VAL A 287 -11.63 -16.08 -0.73
C VAL A 287 -10.37 -15.30 -0.43
N ALA A 288 -9.28 -16.00 -0.20
CA ALA A 288 -8.00 -15.42 0.22
C ALA A 288 -6.97 -15.52 -0.91
N GLY A 289 -6.34 -14.40 -1.24
CA GLY A 289 -5.12 -14.35 -2.04
C GLY A 289 -3.88 -14.72 -1.23
N ASP A 290 -2.72 -14.73 -1.86
CA ASP A 290 -1.45 -15.06 -1.20
C ASP A 290 -0.84 -13.89 -0.41
N GLN A 291 -1.26 -12.67 -0.71
CA GLN A 291 -0.66 -11.47 -0.16
C GLN A 291 -1.67 -10.69 0.69
N PHE A 292 -1.17 -10.01 1.72
CA PHE A 292 -1.96 -9.13 2.61
C PHE A 292 -3.04 -9.84 3.45
N VAL A 293 -2.84 -11.12 3.70
CA VAL A 293 -3.74 -11.96 4.49
C VAL A 293 -3.00 -12.51 5.72
N ASN A 294 -3.54 -12.28 6.91
CA ASN A 294 -2.94 -12.81 8.14
C ASN A 294 -3.19 -14.32 8.27
N PRO A 295 -2.17 -15.14 8.51
CA PRO A 295 -2.34 -16.60 8.71
C PRO A 295 -3.31 -16.96 9.84
N SER A 296 -3.44 -16.09 10.85
CA SER A 296 -4.36 -16.28 12.00
C SER A 296 -5.83 -16.38 11.60
N LEU A 297 -6.22 -15.83 10.43
CA LEU A 297 -7.57 -15.96 9.91
C LEU A 297 -8.03 -17.43 9.80
N SER A 298 -7.11 -18.34 9.48
CA SER A 298 -7.44 -19.78 9.37
C SER A 298 -7.91 -20.38 10.69
N HIS A 299 -7.36 -19.93 11.82
CA HIS A 299 -7.76 -20.40 13.16
C HIS A 299 -9.10 -19.77 13.58
N LEU A 300 -9.24 -18.47 13.38
CA LEU A 300 -10.45 -17.75 13.74
C LEU A 300 -11.65 -18.20 12.88
N ALA A 301 -11.43 -18.42 11.59
CA ALA A 301 -12.45 -18.93 10.68
C ALA A 301 -12.98 -20.32 11.09
N LYS A 302 -12.13 -21.19 11.60
CA LYS A 302 -12.56 -22.49 12.16
C LYS A 302 -13.48 -22.31 13.36
N TYR A 303 -13.16 -21.39 14.26
CA TYR A 303 -13.98 -21.07 15.43
C TYR A 303 -15.39 -20.61 15.00
N TYR A 304 -15.47 -19.75 13.98
CA TYR A 304 -16.76 -19.26 13.44
C TYR A 304 -17.36 -20.15 12.35
N GLN A 305 -16.79 -21.32 12.07
CA GLN A 305 -17.22 -22.27 11.03
C GLN A 305 -17.33 -21.62 9.65
N THR A 306 -16.47 -20.64 9.36
CA THR A 306 -16.41 -19.95 8.08
C THR A 306 -15.38 -20.64 7.19
N PRO A 307 -15.74 -21.21 6.03
CA PRO A 307 -14.77 -21.79 5.12
C PRO A 307 -13.89 -20.70 4.49
N ILE A 308 -12.63 -21.06 4.23
CA ILE A 308 -11.66 -20.24 3.49
C ILE A 308 -11.22 -21.01 2.24
N ILE A 309 -11.28 -20.36 1.09
CA ILE A 309 -10.70 -20.82 -0.16
C ILE A 309 -9.45 -19.99 -0.43
N SER A 310 -8.27 -20.61 -0.32
CA SER A 310 -7.01 -19.97 -0.76
C SER A 310 -6.84 -20.19 -2.25
N VAL A 311 -6.64 -19.11 -3.00
CA VAL A 311 -6.49 -19.17 -4.45
C VAL A 311 -5.03 -19.19 -4.93
N GLY A 312 -4.08 -18.80 -4.08
CA GLY A 312 -2.66 -18.82 -4.39
C GLY A 312 -2.05 -20.22 -4.54
N VAL A 313 -2.64 -21.23 -3.91
CA VAL A 313 -2.22 -22.63 -4.06
C VAL A 313 -2.75 -23.25 -5.37
N LEU A 314 -3.53 -22.51 -6.12
CA LEU A 314 -4.21 -23.00 -7.32
C LEU A 314 -3.32 -22.91 -8.57
N ASN A 315 -2.13 -23.54 -8.53
CA ASN A 315 -1.27 -23.67 -9.69
C ASN A 315 -1.94 -24.52 -10.79
N GLY A 316 -2.02 -23.98 -12.01
CA GLY A 316 -2.46 -24.70 -13.19
C GLY A 316 -3.55 -23.96 -13.98
N GLU A 317 -3.79 -24.41 -15.19
CA GLU A 317 -4.85 -23.97 -16.10
C GLU A 317 -6.22 -24.32 -15.51
N ARG A 318 -6.78 -23.44 -14.66
CA ARG A 318 -8.14 -23.63 -14.16
C ARG A 318 -9.12 -22.75 -14.90
N ASP A 319 -10.26 -23.32 -15.18
CA ASP A 319 -11.44 -22.57 -15.62
C ASP A 319 -11.90 -21.66 -14.46
N LEU A 320 -11.44 -20.40 -14.48
CA LEU A 320 -11.79 -19.41 -13.45
C LEU A 320 -13.30 -19.15 -13.39
N ASN A 321 -14.03 -19.37 -14.49
CA ASN A 321 -15.47 -19.21 -14.53
C ASN A 321 -16.17 -20.32 -13.70
N LYS A 322 -15.71 -21.56 -13.84
CA LYS A 322 -16.20 -22.67 -13.01
C LYS A 322 -15.86 -22.42 -11.55
N LEU A 323 -14.61 -22.05 -11.25
CA LEU A 323 -14.16 -21.76 -9.90
C LEU A 323 -15.02 -20.65 -9.24
N ALA A 324 -15.29 -19.56 -9.94
CA ALA A 324 -16.11 -18.46 -9.44
C ALA A 324 -17.55 -18.91 -9.11
N LYS A 325 -18.15 -19.77 -9.95
CA LYS A 325 -19.48 -20.36 -9.70
C LYS A 325 -19.45 -21.27 -8.46
N ASP A 326 -18.44 -22.11 -8.34
CA ASP A 326 -18.29 -23.02 -7.19
C ASP A 326 -18.10 -22.23 -5.89
N ILE A 327 -17.32 -21.16 -5.90
CA ILE A 327 -17.13 -20.22 -4.78
C ILE A 327 -18.49 -19.64 -4.34
N VAL A 328 -19.27 -19.12 -5.27
CA VAL A 328 -20.56 -18.48 -4.95
C VAL A 328 -21.58 -19.52 -4.43
N GLU A 329 -21.63 -20.71 -4.99
CA GLU A 329 -22.47 -21.79 -4.47
C GLU A 329 -22.03 -22.26 -3.06
N GLN A 330 -20.71 -22.31 -2.82
CA GLN A 330 -20.17 -22.59 -1.49
C GLN A 330 -20.58 -21.53 -0.46
N ALA A 331 -20.54 -20.24 -0.81
CA ALA A 331 -20.99 -19.16 0.07
C ALA A 331 -22.46 -19.33 0.48
N LYS A 332 -23.32 -19.70 -0.46
CA LYS A 332 -24.76 -19.97 -0.19
C LYS A 332 -24.92 -21.17 0.74
N LYS A 333 -24.28 -22.29 0.43
CA LYS A 333 -24.34 -23.49 1.28
C LYS A 333 -23.86 -23.19 2.70
N SER A 334 -22.78 -22.44 2.83
CA SER A 334 -22.24 -22.02 4.13
C SER A 334 -23.21 -21.12 4.88
N PHE A 335 -23.87 -20.17 4.20
CA PHE A 335 -24.90 -19.32 4.79
C PHE A 335 -26.05 -20.16 5.38
N ASP A 336 -26.56 -21.12 4.63
CA ASP A 336 -27.65 -22.00 5.08
C ASP A 336 -27.21 -22.87 6.28
N PHE A 337 -26.02 -23.43 6.23
CA PHE A 337 -25.47 -24.24 7.33
C PHE A 337 -25.26 -23.41 8.61
N ARG A 338 -24.81 -22.15 8.46
CA ARG A 338 -24.46 -21.25 9.55
C ARG A 338 -25.63 -20.41 10.08
N ARG A 339 -26.87 -20.65 9.67
CA ARG A 339 -28.07 -19.90 10.13
C ARG A 339 -28.24 -19.81 11.65
N LYS A 340 -27.71 -20.77 12.39
CA LYS A 340 -27.77 -20.80 13.87
C LYS A 340 -26.68 -19.97 14.54
N ILE A 341 -25.65 -19.53 13.81
CA ILE A 341 -24.61 -18.67 14.34
C ILE A 341 -25.14 -17.27 14.47
N PRO A 342 -25.11 -16.64 15.67
CA PRO A 342 -25.54 -15.27 15.84
C PRO A 342 -24.75 -14.32 14.95
N ARG A 343 -25.47 -13.41 14.27
CA ARG A 343 -24.87 -12.37 13.42
C ARG A 343 -24.93 -11.03 14.13
N ASP A 344 -23.80 -10.62 14.66
CA ASP A 344 -23.63 -9.39 15.41
C ASP A 344 -22.94 -8.35 14.53
N ILE A 345 -23.70 -7.66 13.69
CA ILE A 345 -23.22 -6.64 12.76
C ILE A 345 -23.38 -5.27 13.40
N PRO A 346 -22.30 -4.49 13.60
CA PRO A 346 -22.41 -3.13 14.12
C PRO A 346 -23.10 -2.20 13.12
N GLU A 347 -23.90 -1.25 13.61
CA GLU A 347 -24.55 -0.23 12.79
C GLU A 347 -23.59 0.94 12.48
N VAL A 348 -22.36 0.62 12.04
CA VAL A 348 -21.32 1.60 11.75
C VAL A 348 -20.93 1.49 10.28
N THR A 349 -21.40 2.45 9.51
CA THR A 349 -21.05 2.64 8.10
C THR A 349 -20.73 4.10 7.84
N GLU A 350 -19.94 4.36 6.81
CA GLU A 350 -19.70 5.70 6.28
C GLU A 350 -19.82 5.66 4.76
N SER A 351 -20.40 6.71 4.19
CA SER A 351 -20.51 6.85 2.73
C SER A 351 -19.23 7.45 2.17
N ALA A 352 -18.73 6.91 1.08
CA ALA A 352 -17.52 7.39 0.42
C ALA A 352 -17.68 7.43 -1.10
N VAL A 353 -17.01 8.36 -1.75
CA VAL A 353 -16.83 8.39 -3.21
C VAL A 353 -15.36 8.09 -3.49
N MET A 354 -15.10 6.96 -4.11
CA MET A 354 -13.76 6.41 -4.31
C MET A 354 -13.52 6.07 -5.79
N GLY A 355 -12.25 5.91 -6.18
CA GLY A 355 -11.86 5.46 -7.51
C GLY A 355 -11.73 6.58 -8.54
N PHE A 356 -11.21 7.73 -8.14
CA PHE A 356 -10.88 8.82 -9.06
C PHE A 356 -9.73 8.43 -9.99
N SER A 357 -9.73 9.02 -11.17
CA SER A 357 -8.66 8.93 -12.16
C SER A 357 -8.19 10.33 -12.56
N CYS A 358 -7.05 10.42 -13.25
CA CYS A 358 -6.58 11.71 -13.77
C CYS A 358 -7.58 12.38 -14.72
N GLU A 359 -8.44 11.61 -15.36
CA GLU A 359 -9.46 12.10 -16.31
C GLU A 359 -10.61 12.80 -15.59
N ASP A 360 -10.79 12.54 -14.30
CA ASP A 360 -11.82 13.15 -13.46
C ASP A 360 -11.39 14.52 -12.90
N LEU A 361 -10.12 14.90 -13.08
CA LEU A 361 -9.51 16.08 -12.49
C LEU A 361 -9.00 17.06 -13.57
N ASP A 362 -9.28 18.35 -13.40
CA ASP A 362 -8.63 19.39 -14.18
C ASP A 362 -7.22 19.69 -13.63
N LEU A 363 -6.24 18.89 -14.04
CA LEU A 363 -4.85 19.02 -13.59
C LEU A 363 -4.22 20.36 -13.97
N LYS A 364 -4.65 21.00 -15.08
CA LYS A 364 -4.18 22.35 -15.44
C LYS A 364 -4.61 23.37 -14.41
N LYS A 365 -5.81 23.23 -13.86
CA LYS A 365 -6.29 24.08 -12.78
C LYS A 365 -5.53 23.83 -11.48
N VAL A 366 -5.26 22.57 -11.13
CA VAL A 366 -4.44 22.21 -9.97
C VAL A 366 -3.07 22.87 -10.07
N VAL A 367 -2.37 22.71 -11.20
CA VAL A 367 -1.06 23.35 -11.45
C VAL A 367 -1.13 24.87 -11.35
N LYS A 368 -2.17 25.48 -11.93
CA LYS A 368 -2.38 26.94 -11.85
C LYS A 368 -2.57 27.44 -10.42
N ASP A 369 -3.32 26.71 -9.60
CA ASP A 369 -3.58 27.14 -8.23
C ASP A 369 -2.37 26.86 -7.33
N LEU A 370 -1.56 25.82 -7.60
CA LEU A 370 -0.22 25.62 -7.03
C LEU A 370 0.73 26.77 -7.36
N SER A 371 0.86 27.14 -8.65
CA SER A 371 1.77 28.20 -9.08
C SER A 371 1.42 29.59 -8.52
N LYS A 372 0.15 29.80 -8.14
CA LYS A 372 -0.34 31.02 -7.50
C LYS A 372 -0.29 30.97 -5.97
N GLY A 373 0.18 29.90 -5.38
CA GLY A 373 0.22 29.69 -3.93
C GLY A 373 -1.16 29.63 -3.27
N LYS A 374 -2.24 29.36 -4.03
CA LYS A 374 -3.58 29.15 -3.46
C LYS A 374 -3.66 27.84 -2.72
N ILE A 375 -3.10 26.78 -3.28
CA ILE A 375 -2.78 25.56 -2.58
C ILE A 375 -1.26 25.52 -2.36
N LYS A 376 -0.84 25.08 -1.20
CA LYS A 376 0.58 25.12 -0.80
C LYS A 376 1.37 23.90 -1.26
N GLY A 377 0.68 22.81 -1.59
CA GLY A 377 1.31 21.57 -2.04
C GLY A 377 0.31 20.46 -2.27
N ILE A 378 0.84 19.31 -2.65
CA ILE A 378 0.08 18.07 -2.78
C ILE A 378 0.74 17.01 -1.91
N ALA A 379 -0.06 16.32 -1.08
CA ALA A 379 0.37 15.20 -0.27
C ALA A 379 -0.25 13.89 -0.79
N ILE A 380 0.60 12.89 -1.01
CA ILE A 380 0.21 11.52 -1.32
C ILE A 380 0.15 10.76 -0.01
N LEU A 381 -1.04 10.32 0.38
CA LEU A 381 -1.29 9.57 1.59
C LEU A 381 -1.36 8.09 1.25
N SER A 382 -0.37 7.34 1.68
CA SER A 382 -0.21 5.91 1.50
C SER A 382 0.13 5.24 2.85
N GLY A 383 0.43 3.95 2.82
CA GLY A 383 0.67 3.16 4.01
C GLY A 383 -0.56 2.37 4.43
N SER A 384 -0.42 1.68 5.53
CA SER A 384 -1.45 0.82 6.10
C SER A 384 -1.46 0.96 7.61
N ASN A 385 -2.37 0.34 8.31
CA ASN A 385 -2.32 0.37 9.78
C ASN A 385 -1.25 -0.59 10.32
N ASN A 386 -0.57 -0.16 11.36
CA ASN A 386 0.41 -0.97 12.07
C ASN A 386 0.03 -1.07 13.55
N VAL A 387 0.10 -2.28 14.09
CA VAL A 387 -0.27 -2.55 15.50
C VAL A 387 0.55 -1.76 16.53
N LYS A 388 1.68 -1.17 16.12
CA LYS A 388 2.54 -0.31 16.95
C LYS A 388 1.90 1.04 17.27
N PHE A 389 0.81 1.39 16.58
CA PHE A 389 0.08 2.65 16.72
C PHE A 389 -1.40 2.38 17.00
N THR A 390 -2.09 3.39 17.50
CA THR A 390 -3.56 3.36 17.58
C THR A 390 -4.14 3.40 16.17
N GLN A 391 -4.83 2.34 15.78
CA GLN A 391 -5.44 2.22 14.44
C GLN A 391 -6.15 3.50 14.00
N ASP A 392 -5.86 3.95 12.79
CA ASP A 392 -6.39 5.12 12.09
C ASP A 392 -6.00 6.49 12.69
N ARG A 393 -5.39 6.58 13.88
CA ARG A 393 -5.10 7.86 14.54
C ARG A 393 -4.09 8.71 13.76
N GLU A 394 -3.00 8.11 13.34
CA GLU A 394 -1.89 8.83 12.71
C GLU A 394 -2.36 9.51 11.41
N LEU A 395 -2.85 8.69 10.49
CA LEU A 395 -3.25 9.13 9.16
C LEU A 395 -4.38 10.16 9.19
N VAL A 396 -5.41 9.91 10.02
CA VAL A 396 -6.56 10.82 10.17
C VAL A 396 -6.11 12.20 10.69
N THR A 397 -5.23 12.21 11.72
CA THR A 397 -4.73 13.49 12.28
C THR A 397 -3.89 14.25 11.27
N ILE A 398 -3.00 13.56 10.54
CA ILE A 398 -2.14 14.19 9.53
C ILE A 398 -2.97 14.75 8.38
N ALA A 399 -3.95 13.99 7.90
CA ALA A 399 -4.85 14.44 6.86
C ALA A 399 -5.63 15.71 7.26
N GLN A 400 -6.13 15.78 8.50
CA GLN A 400 -6.81 16.98 9.02
C GLN A 400 -5.90 18.21 8.98
N GLU A 401 -4.66 18.08 9.45
CA GLU A 401 -3.71 19.18 9.46
C GLU A 401 -3.32 19.62 8.04
N PHE A 402 -3.18 18.68 7.10
CA PHE A 402 -2.91 19.03 5.69
C PHE A 402 -4.06 19.80 5.06
N LEU A 403 -5.30 19.35 5.26
CA LEU A 403 -6.48 20.00 4.70
C LEU A 403 -6.66 21.43 5.22
N LYS A 404 -6.41 21.68 6.50
CA LYS A 404 -6.42 23.03 7.11
C LYS A 404 -5.38 23.98 6.53
N ASN A 405 -4.26 23.42 6.07
CA ASN A 405 -3.11 24.17 5.56
C ASN A 405 -3.07 24.29 4.02
N ASP A 406 -4.20 24.19 3.34
CA ASP A 406 -4.32 24.31 1.87
C ASP A 406 -3.46 23.29 1.10
N ILE A 407 -3.31 22.08 1.61
CA ILE A 407 -2.62 20.99 0.94
C ILE A 407 -3.65 20.06 0.30
N LEU A 408 -3.55 19.83 -0.99
CA LEU A 408 -4.38 18.86 -1.70
C LEU A 408 -3.93 17.46 -1.34
N CYS A 409 -4.83 16.67 -0.73
CA CYS A 409 -4.55 15.31 -0.35
C CYS A 409 -5.07 14.32 -1.38
N ILE A 410 -4.21 13.39 -1.75
CA ILE A 410 -4.50 12.25 -2.60
C ILE A 410 -4.20 11.00 -1.79
N SER A 411 -5.09 10.02 -1.82
CA SER A 411 -4.90 8.77 -1.09
C SER A 411 -4.94 7.55 -2.01
N GLU A 412 -4.35 6.45 -1.56
CA GLU A 412 -4.38 5.16 -2.22
C GLU A 412 -4.42 4.00 -1.23
N GLY A 413 -4.93 2.87 -1.68
CA GLY A 413 -4.88 1.59 -0.96
C GLY A 413 -5.54 1.64 0.42
N GLU A 414 -4.86 1.08 1.43
CA GLU A 414 -5.36 0.99 2.80
C GLU A 414 -5.53 2.37 3.46
N ALA A 415 -4.72 3.36 3.08
CA ALA A 415 -4.88 4.73 3.57
C ALA A 415 -6.23 5.33 3.17
N SER A 416 -6.70 5.07 1.94
CA SER A 416 -8.03 5.48 1.50
C SER A 416 -9.13 4.85 2.35
N ILE A 417 -9.00 3.59 2.73
CA ILE A 417 -9.99 2.89 3.56
C ILE A 417 -10.05 3.51 4.96
N SER A 418 -8.90 3.78 5.56
CA SER A 418 -8.82 4.49 6.84
C SER A 418 -9.52 5.85 6.77
N LEU A 419 -9.21 6.66 5.76
CA LEU A 419 -9.79 7.99 5.57
C LEU A 419 -11.29 7.93 5.25
N ALA A 420 -11.73 6.94 4.47
CA ALA A 420 -13.15 6.74 4.15
C ALA A 420 -13.99 6.52 5.40
N LYS A 421 -13.54 5.68 6.34
CA LYS A 421 -14.25 5.42 7.61
C LYS A 421 -14.51 6.67 8.46
N TYR A 422 -13.71 7.74 8.28
CA TYR A 422 -13.87 9.00 8.99
C TYR A 422 -14.50 10.12 8.14
N GLY A 423 -15.00 9.78 6.95
CA GLY A 423 -15.78 10.67 6.10
C GLY A 423 -14.96 11.64 5.24
N PHE A 424 -13.62 11.51 5.18
CA PHE A 424 -12.80 12.36 4.29
C PHE A 424 -13.08 12.15 2.80
N LEU A 425 -13.64 10.99 2.45
CA LEU A 425 -14.03 10.64 1.10
C LEU A 425 -15.55 10.82 0.87
N ASN A 426 -16.27 11.44 1.80
CA ASN A 426 -17.70 11.74 1.67
C ASN A 426 -17.90 13.21 1.23
N PRO A 427 -18.34 13.47 -0.01
CA PRO A 427 -18.53 14.83 -0.50
C PRO A 427 -19.69 15.58 0.18
N SER A 428 -20.57 14.88 0.91
CA SER A 428 -21.68 15.48 1.65
C SER A 428 -21.31 15.89 3.08
N LYS A 429 -20.11 15.55 3.55
CA LYS A 429 -19.64 15.85 4.89
C LYS A 429 -18.94 17.20 4.90
N ASN A 430 -19.67 18.23 5.31
CA ASN A 430 -19.23 19.64 5.26
C ASN A 430 -18.54 20.13 6.54
N ASP A 431 -18.33 19.25 7.51
CA ASP A 431 -17.74 19.55 8.83
C ASP A 431 -16.19 19.48 8.85
N MET A 432 -15.58 19.14 7.72
CA MET A 432 -14.13 19.15 7.59
C MET A 432 -13.59 20.57 7.49
N GLU A 433 -12.67 20.92 8.37
CA GLU A 433 -11.96 22.21 8.31
C GLU A 433 -10.98 22.22 7.12
N LEU A 434 -11.33 22.93 6.07
CA LEU A 434 -10.49 23.12 4.89
C LEU A 434 -9.87 24.51 4.89
N GLY A 435 -8.62 24.61 4.46
CA GLY A 435 -8.03 25.89 4.09
C GLY A 435 -8.83 26.55 2.96
N LYS A 436 -8.78 27.87 2.90
CA LYS A 436 -9.57 28.65 1.93
C LYS A 436 -9.20 28.32 0.48
N GLY A 437 -7.90 28.20 0.19
CA GLY A 437 -7.40 27.90 -1.16
C GLY A 437 -7.84 26.53 -1.64
N LEU A 438 -7.76 25.51 -0.78
CA LEU A 438 -8.20 24.16 -1.08
C LEU A 438 -9.73 24.10 -1.28
N SER A 439 -10.50 24.76 -0.41
CA SER A 439 -11.96 24.85 -0.55
C SER A 439 -12.37 25.49 -1.89
N ASP A 440 -11.71 26.58 -2.28
CA ASP A 440 -11.95 27.25 -3.55
C ASP A 440 -11.56 26.38 -4.76
N LEU A 441 -10.46 25.63 -4.66
CA LEU A 441 -10.05 24.68 -5.70
C LEU A 441 -11.12 23.59 -5.87
N LEU A 442 -11.48 22.86 -4.80
CA LEU A 442 -12.45 21.77 -4.87
C LEU A 442 -13.81 22.23 -5.46
N ARG A 443 -14.32 23.38 -5.03
CA ARG A 443 -15.55 23.97 -5.59
C ARG A 443 -15.41 24.28 -7.08
N SER A 444 -14.25 24.75 -7.50
CA SER A 444 -14.01 25.18 -8.88
C SER A 444 -13.83 24.03 -9.87
N LEU A 445 -13.58 22.82 -9.39
CA LEU A 445 -13.53 21.63 -10.22
C LEU A 445 -14.93 21.14 -10.66
N GLY A 446 -15.99 21.84 -10.25
CA GLY A 446 -17.34 21.72 -10.80
C GLY A 446 -18.13 20.46 -10.43
N LYS A 447 -17.57 19.62 -9.56
CA LYS A 447 -18.22 18.40 -9.02
C LYS A 447 -18.22 18.48 -7.49
N ALA A 448 -19.19 17.84 -6.84
CA ALA A 448 -19.13 17.62 -5.40
C ALA A 448 -18.01 16.60 -5.12
N LEU A 449 -16.78 17.10 -4.94
CA LEU A 449 -15.62 16.31 -4.64
C LEU A 449 -15.49 16.12 -3.13
N PRO A 450 -15.02 14.95 -2.66
CA PRO A 450 -14.65 14.78 -1.25
C PRO A 450 -13.40 15.61 -0.92
N SER A 451 -13.10 15.76 0.36
CA SER A 451 -11.94 16.52 0.84
C SER A 451 -10.61 15.87 0.45
N ILE A 452 -10.59 14.56 0.28
CA ILE A 452 -9.45 13.76 -0.15
C ILE A 452 -9.86 12.90 -1.35
N LEU A 453 -8.97 12.78 -2.34
CA LEU A 453 -9.23 12.05 -3.58
C LEU A 453 -8.56 10.68 -3.53
N ASP A 454 -9.35 9.61 -3.58
CA ASP A 454 -8.84 8.25 -3.68
C ASP A 454 -8.50 7.89 -5.14
N LEU A 455 -7.27 7.49 -5.40
CA LEU A 455 -6.81 7.01 -6.71
C LEU A 455 -6.82 5.47 -6.84
N GLY A 456 -7.48 4.78 -5.92
CA GLY A 456 -7.60 3.34 -5.92
C GLY A 456 -6.47 2.62 -5.22
N SER A 457 -6.21 1.37 -5.60
CA SER A 457 -5.12 0.58 -5.01
C SER A 457 -3.76 0.98 -5.55
N SER A 458 -2.73 1.00 -4.71
CA SER A 458 -1.33 1.18 -5.11
C SER A 458 -0.89 0.17 -6.18
N GLU A 459 -1.44 -1.05 -6.14
CA GLU A 459 -1.21 -2.12 -7.14
C GLU A 459 -1.49 -1.67 -8.58
N ASN A 460 -2.29 -0.64 -8.79
CA ASN A 460 -2.69 -0.15 -10.11
C ASN A 460 -1.91 1.09 -10.59
N GLY A 461 -0.94 1.56 -9.82
CA GLY A 461 -0.12 2.71 -10.17
C GLY A 461 -0.91 4.00 -10.44
N GLY A 462 -2.05 4.20 -9.78
CA GLY A 462 -2.91 5.37 -9.94
C GLY A 462 -2.20 6.68 -9.58
N VAL A 463 -1.42 6.67 -8.50
CA VAL A 463 -0.57 7.79 -8.08
C VAL A 463 0.52 8.07 -9.11
N THR A 464 1.17 7.04 -9.65
CA THR A 464 2.16 7.20 -10.73
C THR A 464 1.53 7.85 -11.97
N ASP A 465 0.35 7.42 -12.38
CA ASP A 465 -0.39 8.03 -13.49
C ASP A 465 -0.72 9.50 -13.20
N PHE A 466 -1.15 9.81 -11.97
CA PHE A 466 -1.43 11.19 -11.55
C PHE A 466 -0.18 12.06 -11.64
N LEU A 467 0.94 11.64 -11.10
CA LEU A 467 2.21 12.38 -11.12
C LEU A 467 2.70 12.62 -12.56
N LEU A 468 2.63 11.62 -13.41
CA LEU A 468 3.03 11.75 -14.82
C LEU A 468 2.10 12.68 -15.61
N ASN A 469 0.80 12.68 -15.35
CA ASN A 469 -0.15 13.57 -16.00
C ASN A 469 -0.04 15.00 -15.46
N LEU A 470 0.24 15.18 -14.17
CA LEU A 470 0.56 16.49 -13.59
C LEU A 470 1.80 17.09 -14.25
N ALA A 471 2.86 16.29 -14.40
CA ALA A 471 4.08 16.68 -15.09
C ALA A 471 3.84 17.10 -16.55
N LYS A 472 3.02 16.33 -17.29
CA LYS A 472 2.64 16.64 -18.67
C LYS A 472 1.82 17.94 -18.79
N ALA A 473 0.98 18.27 -17.80
CA ALA A 473 0.11 19.44 -17.82
C ALA A 473 0.89 20.77 -17.86
N ASP A 474 2.09 20.81 -17.29
CA ASP A 474 2.95 22.01 -17.19
C ASP A 474 4.36 21.80 -17.79
N LYS A 475 4.62 20.67 -18.42
CA LYS A 475 5.93 20.29 -19.00
C LYS A 475 7.09 20.34 -17.99
N LYS A 476 6.82 20.00 -16.75
CA LYS A 476 7.77 19.88 -15.63
C LYS A 476 7.94 18.44 -15.22
N GLU A 477 8.85 18.20 -14.27
CA GLU A 477 8.96 16.90 -13.61
C GLU A 477 8.18 16.90 -12.27
N PRO A 478 7.82 15.73 -11.73
CA PRO A 478 7.18 15.66 -10.41
C PRO A 478 7.99 16.39 -9.32
N ARG A 479 9.31 16.29 -9.32
CA ARG A 479 10.19 16.97 -8.35
C ARG A 479 10.15 18.50 -8.39
N ASP A 480 9.62 19.08 -9.45
CA ASP A 480 9.54 20.54 -9.61
C ASP A 480 8.30 21.15 -8.93
N TYR A 481 7.46 20.30 -8.32
CA TYR A 481 6.29 20.71 -7.58
C TYR A 481 6.48 20.51 -6.07
N PRO A 482 5.76 21.25 -5.23
CA PRO A 482 5.71 21.00 -3.80
C PRO A 482 4.88 19.72 -3.54
N LEU A 483 5.54 18.57 -3.68
CA LEU A 483 4.96 17.25 -3.52
C LEU A 483 5.66 16.49 -2.40
N LEU A 484 4.89 15.75 -1.62
CA LEU A 484 5.43 14.73 -0.73
C LEU A 484 4.59 13.46 -0.76
N ALA A 485 5.22 12.33 -0.42
CA ALA A 485 4.56 11.08 -0.13
C ALA A 485 4.71 10.74 1.36
N CYS A 486 3.63 10.23 1.94
CA CYS A 486 3.54 9.88 3.35
C CYS A 486 3.11 8.41 3.46
N PHE A 487 4.03 7.53 3.87
CA PHE A 487 3.77 6.13 4.17
C PHE A 487 3.55 5.97 5.68
N ALA A 488 2.31 6.26 6.07
CA ALA A 488 1.89 6.25 7.46
C ALA A 488 1.71 4.82 7.97
N GLU A 489 2.24 4.53 9.16
CA GLU A 489 2.02 3.23 9.81
C GLU A 489 2.33 2.04 8.90
N ALA A 490 3.41 2.14 8.09
CA ALA A 490 3.79 1.11 7.14
C ALA A 490 4.07 -0.23 7.84
N ASN A 491 3.62 -1.32 7.23
CA ASN A 491 3.82 -2.67 7.77
C ASN A 491 4.23 -3.71 6.72
N ARG A 492 4.27 -3.34 5.45
CA ARG A 492 4.48 -4.27 4.34
C ARG A 492 5.74 -3.96 3.54
N SER A 493 6.34 -5.00 3.00
CA SER A 493 7.51 -4.88 2.12
C SER A 493 7.19 -4.17 0.80
N THR A 494 5.96 -4.25 0.31
CA THR A 494 5.50 -3.49 -0.86
C THR A 494 5.58 -1.99 -0.63
N GLU A 495 5.22 -1.51 0.56
CA GLU A 495 5.30 -0.09 0.92
C GLU A 495 6.75 0.42 0.98
N VAL A 496 7.70 -0.45 1.35
CA VAL A 496 9.13 -0.11 1.29
C VAL A 496 9.59 0.08 -0.17
N ALA A 497 9.18 -0.82 -1.07
CA ALA A 497 9.48 -0.71 -2.49
C ALA A 497 8.82 0.54 -3.11
N GLU A 498 7.56 0.81 -2.77
CA GLU A 498 6.82 1.99 -3.22
C GLU A 498 7.43 3.31 -2.70
N ALA A 499 7.87 3.34 -1.44
CA ALA A 499 8.54 4.52 -0.89
C ALA A 499 9.83 4.86 -1.64
N LEU A 500 10.67 3.85 -1.95
CA LEU A 500 11.86 4.06 -2.76
C LEU A 500 11.54 4.42 -4.22
N TRP A 501 10.44 3.87 -4.76
CA TRP A 501 9.91 4.26 -6.06
C TRP A 501 9.53 5.75 -6.10
N MET A 502 8.80 6.26 -5.09
CA MET A 502 8.45 7.68 -4.99
C MET A 502 9.71 8.56 -4.91
N VAL A 503 10.69 8.15 -4.10
CA VAL A 503 11.99 8.84 -4.02
C VAL A 503 12.69 8.89 -5.38
N ALA A 504 12.73 7.76 -6.11
CA ALA A 504 13.36 7.70 -7.43
C ALA A 504 12.62 8.54 -8.49
N MET A 505 11.32 8.82 -8.28
CA MET A 505 10.55 9.78 -9.08
C MET A 505 10.80 11.25 -8.69
N GLY A 506 11.65 11.50 -7.68
CA GLY A 506 11.96 12.85 -7.20
C GLY A 506 10.97 13.39 -6.15
N ILE A 507 10.20 12.53 -5.51
CA ILE A 507 9.22 12.91 -4.48
C ILE A 507 9.82 12.71 -3.09
N SER A 508 9.88 13.78 -2.28
CA SER A 508 10.25 13.66 -0.87
C SER A 508 9.27 12.77 -0.13
N THR A 509 9.80 11.75 0.56
CA THR A 509 8.99 10.68 1.13
C THR A 509 9.22 10.56 2.62
N TYR A 510 8.13 10.53 3.37
CA TYR A 510 8.09 10.27 4.81
C TYR A 510 7.62 8.85 5.07
N PHE A 511 8.36 8.13 5.91
CA PHE A 511 8.12 6.71 6.20
C PHE A 511 8.24 6.42 7.70
N TRP A 512 7.27 5.71 8.28
CA TRP A 512 7.34 5.19 9.65
C TRP A 512 6.51 3.91 9.84
N PRO A 513 6.82 3.06 10.85
CA PRO A 513 7.65 3.37 12.02
C PRO A 513 9.15 3.45 11.73
N SER A 514 9.78 2.48 11.16
CA SER A 514 11.23 2.45 10.94
C SER A 514 11.56 1.59 9.74
N LEU A 515 12.56 1.99 8.99
CA LEU A 515 13.24 1.09 8.08
C LEU A 515 14.35 0.34 8.83
N PRO A 516 14.58 -0.94 8.54
CA PRO A 516 15.60 -1.73 9.22
C PRO A 516 17.00 -1.42 8.70
N VAL A 517 17.33 -0.14 8.64
CA VAL A 517 18.66 0.42 8.31
C VAL A 517 19.17 1.35 9.40
N SER A 518 18.32 1.65 10.40
CA SER A 518 18.62 2.59 11.48
C SER A 518 19.78 2.16 12.39
N GLY A 519 20.18 0.90 12.34
CA GLY A 519 21.35 0.39 13.07
C GLY A 519 22.69 0.78 12.47
N SER A 520 22.73 1.33 11.26
CA SER A 520 23.95 1.82 10.60
C SER A 520 23.80 3.30 10.23
N PRO A 521 24.41 4.23 11.00
CA PRO A 521 24.43 5.65 10.64
C PRO A 521 25.02 5.90 9.27
N LYS A 522 26.09 5.18 8.92
CA LYS A 522 26.77 5.31 7.63
C LYS A 522 25.87 4.90 6.47
N THR A 523 25.11 3.81 6.62
CA THR A 523 24.13 3.39 5.60
C THR A 523 22.99 4.40 5.48
N MET A 524 22.52 4.97 6.59
CA MET A 524 21.48 6.01 6.58
C MET A 524 21.95 7.30 5.90
N GLU A 525 23.19 7.73 6.17
CA GLU A 525 23.81 8.89 5.53
C GLU A 525 23.96 8.69 4.03
N ALA A 526 24.50 7.53 3.62
CA ALA A 526 24.65 7.19 2.20
C ALA A 526 23.29 7.10 1.48
N LEU A 527 22.27 6.53 2.13
CA LEU A 527 20.92 6.49 1.58
C LEU A 527 20.35 7.91 1.41
N SER A 528 20.51 8.78 2.41
CA SER A 528 20.07 10.18 2.32
C SER A 528 20.81 10.94 1.21
N HIS A 529 22.13 10.78 1.11
CA HIS A 529 22.95 11.39 0.08
C HIS A 529 22.52 10.92 -1.33
N LEU A 530 22.34 9.62 -1.51
CA LEU A 530 21.87 9.03 -2.76
C LEU A 530 20.51 9.62 -3.18
N CYS A 531 19.55 9.75 -2.25
CA CYS A 531 18.26 10.36 -2.53
C CYS A 531 18.38 11.81 -3.02
N GLN A 532 19.22 12.61 -2.35
CA GLN A 532 19.38 14.04 -2.67
C GLN A 532 20.14 14.26 -3.97
N GLU A 533 21.31 13.63 -4.13
CA GLU A 533 22.20 13.86 -5.27
C GLU A 533 21.67 13.25 -6.57
N GLN A 534 21.11 12.04 -6.50
CA GLN A 534 20.66 11.35 -7.71
C GLN A 534 19.24 11.73 -8.11
N PHE A 535 18.32 11.88 -7.14
CA PHE A 535 16.92 12.07 -7.45
C PHE A 535 16.37 13.46 -7.12
N GLY A 536 17.11 14.26 -6.33
CA GLY A 536 16.66 15.58 -5.88
C GLY A 536 15.51 15.52 -4.87
N SER A 537 15.37 14.41 -4.16
CA SER A 537 14.32 14.13 -3.18
C SER A 537 14.92 13.69 -1.85
N LYS A 538 14.09 13.59 -0.82
CA LYS A 538 14.53 13.16 0.53
C LYS A 538 13.73 11.94 0.98
N LEU A 539 14.37 11.05 1.72
CA LEU A 539 13.72 9.98 2.45
C LEU A 539 13.81 10.27 3.96
N HIS A 540 12.70 10.63 4.55
CA HIS A 540 12.58 10.88 5.98
C HIS A 540 12.03 9.64 6.69
N VAL A 541 12.87 8.98 7.48
CA VAL A 541 12.46 7.83 8.30
C VAL A 541 12.21 8.31 9.72
N LEU A 542 10.94 8.30 10.14
CA LEU A 542 10.54 8.73 11.48
C LEU A 542 10.57 7.53 12.43
N THR A 543 11.62 7.43 13.24
CA THR A 543 11.86 6.29 14.15
C THR A 543 11.19 6.45 15.52
N ASP A 544 10.88 7.68 15.93
CA ASP A 544 10.21 7.94 17.20
C ASP A 544 8.72 7.57 17.13
N LYS A 545 8.38 6.40 17.66
CA LYS A 545 7.01 5.88 17.75
C LYS A 545 6.09 6.73 18.65
N LYS A 546 6.66 7.58 19.52
CA LYS A 546 5.91 8.45 20.45
C LYS A 546 5.70 9.86 19.91
N MET A 547 6.29 10.18 18.76
CA MET A 547 6.09 11.50 18.15
C MET A 547 4.62 11.68 17.79
N GLU A 548 4.00 12.72 18.33
CA GLU A 548 2.58 13.02 18.08
C GLU A 548 2.32 13.27 16.58
N PRO A 549 1.19 12.76 16.02
CA PRO A 549 0.88 12.89 14.60
C PRO A 549 0.85 14.35 14.10
N ARG A 550 0.44 15.30 14.94
CA ARG A 550 0.46 16.73 14.60
C ARG A 550 1.87 17.27 14.38
N ILE A 551 2.84 16.80 15.18
CA ILE A 551 4.24 17.19 15.01
C ILE A 551 4.78 16.63 13.68
N LYS A 552 4.42 15.40 13.34
CA LYS A 552 4.75 14.80 12.03
C LYS A 552 4.15 15.61 10.88
N ALA A 553 2.88 16.01 10.99
CA ALA A 553 2.22 16.87 10.01
C ALA A 553 2.91 18.22 9.84
N ASP A 554 3.25 18.89 10.96
CA ASP A 554 3.97 20.18 10.95
C ASP A 554 5.32 20.09 10.25
N LEU A 555 6.08 19.00 10.45
CA LEU A 555 7.35 18.77 9.76
C LEU A 555 7.14 18.64 8.24
N MET A 556 6.15 17.88 7.82
CA MET A 556 5.80 17.68 6.42
C MET A 556 5.29 18.96 5.76
N ILE A 557 4.46 19.75 6.45
CA ILE A 557 3.96 21.03 5.97
C ILE A 557 5.11 22.03 5.76
N LYS A 558 6.04 22.10 6.70
CA LYS A 558 7.23 22.97 6.58
C LYS A 558 8.13 22.57 5.43
N ASP A 559 8.31 21.28 5.18
CA ASP A 559 9.08 20.78 4.03
C ASP A 559 8.40 21.17 2.71
N LEU A 560 7.06 21.02 2.61
CA LEU A 560 6.28 21.42 1.44
C LEU A 560 6.32 22.92 1.17
N THR A 561 6.27 23.76 2.22
CA THR A 561 6.20 25.22 2.09
C THR A 561 7.59 25.87 1.97
N GLY A 562 8.66 25.10 2.09
CA GLY A 562 10.04 25.62 2.09
C GLY A 562 10.39 26.41 3.36
N GLU A 563 9.56 26.39 4.38
CA GLU A 563 9.87 26.98 5.67
C GLU A 563 10.96 26.14 6.36
N ARG A 564 12.07 26.78 6.77
CA ARG A 564 13.11 26.08 7.52
C ARG A 564 12.53 25.65 8.87
N GLY A 565 12.18 24.37 8.98
CA GLY A 565 11.79 23.77 10.26
C GLY A 565 12.91 23.92 11.30
N PRO A 566 12.59 23.88 12.62
CA PRO A 566 13.61 23.75 13.64
C PRO A 566 14.46 22.55 13.29
N ARG A 567 15.79 22.69 13.29
CA ARG A 567 16.70 21.54 13.24
C ARG A 567 16.23 20.63 14.36
N LEU A 568 15.84 19.41 14.04
CA LEU A 568 15.54 18.40 15.05
C LEU A 568 16.80 18.29 15.91
N SER A 569 16.82 19.03 17.01
CA SER A 569 17.86 18.99 18.03
C SER A 569 17.67 17.70 18.82
N GLY A 570 18.04 16.62 18.22
CA GLY A 570 17.83 15.29 18.76
C GLY A 570 18.22 14.26 17.72
N HIS A 571 19.31 14.53 16.99
CA HIS A 571 20.04 13.42 16.37
C HIS A 571 20.56 12.57 17.52
N PRO A 572 20.11 11.31 17.67
CA PRO A 572 20.74 10.39 18.64
C PRO A 572 22.21 10.06 18.28
N TRP A 573 22.80 10.81 17.34
CA TRP A 573 24.08 10.53 16.70
C TRP A 573 25.05 11.72 16.70
N LYS A 574 24.99 12.59 17.75
CA LYS A 574 26.14 13.40 18.11
C LYS A 574 26.88 12.77 19.27
#